data_caf321524a94ec031fbd7ea87b3efa9b
#
_entry.id   caf321524a94ec031fbd7ea87b3efa9b
#
_cell.length_a   1.000
_cell.length_b   1.000
_cell.length_c   1.000
_cell.angle_alpha   90.00
_cell.angle_beta   90.00
_cell.angle_gamma   90.00
#
_symmetry.space_group_name_H-M   'P 1'
#
loop_
_entity.id
_entity.type
_entity.pdbx_description
1 polymer ?
#
loop_
_entity_poly.entity_id
_entity_poly.type
_entity_poly.pdbx_seq_one_letter_code
_entity_poly.pdbx_strand_id
1 'polypeptide(L)'
;VGNPVRADIASLPMPAIRYGERQGQLQVLVLGGSLGAVALNQLVPEAFAELEPAARPIIRHQAGRKHAANAEAVYAKLGVQATVLPFIDDMAAEYAWADVVICRSGALTVSELAAVGVASVLIPFPHAVDDHQTANARFLSDAGAALLFQQKDLTVSAFAATLRDLLQRE
;
A
#
# COMPACT_ATOMS: atom_id res chain seq x y z
N VAL A 1 3.69 -25.50 -5.29
CA VAL A 1 2.30 -25.21 -4.90
C VAL A 1 2.30 -23.79 -4.39
N GLY A 2 1.58 -22.86 -5.07
CA GLY A 2 1.48 -21.45 -4.67
C GLY A 2 0.68 -21.25 -3.40
N ASN A 3 0.73 -20.04 -2.83
CA ASN A 3 -0.12 -19.67 -1.72
C ASN A 3 -1.59 -19.59 -2.15
N PRO A 4 -2.54 -20.07 -1.34
CA PRO A 4 -3.95 -19.92 -1.65
C PRO A 4 -4.36 -18.46 -1.62
N VAL A 5 -5.02 -18.00 -2.69
CA VAL A 5 -5.68 -16.69 -2.74
C VAL A 5 -7.16 -16.89 -2.46
N ARG A 6 -7.75 -16.02 -1.66
CA ARG A 6 -9.19 -16.08 -1.35
C ARG A 6 -10.02 -15.94 -2.63
N ALA A 7 -11.11 -16.70 -2.71
CA ALA A 7 -11.92 -16.76 -3.94
C ALA A 7 -12.54 -15.41 -4.31
N ASP A 8 -12.95 -14.61 -3.34
CA ASP A 8 -13.47 -13.26 -3.53
C ASP A 8 -12.45 -12.32 -4.17
N ILE A 9 -11.18 -12.40 -3.77
CA ILE A 9 -10.07 -11.65 -4.35
C ILE A 9 -9.72 -12.17 -5.76
N ALA A 10 -9.62 -13.49 -5.93
CA ALA A 10 -9.28 -14.10 -7.20
C ALA A 10 -10.33 -13.88 -8.29
N SER A 11 -11.59 -13.61 -7.91
CA SER A 11 -12.70 -13.35 -8.82
C SER A 11 -12.87 -11.87 -9.21
N LEU A 12 -12.02 -10.97 -8.72
CA LEU A 12 -12.09 -9.55 -9.09
C LEU A 12 -11.91 -9.38 -10.61
N PRO A 13 -12.63 -8.42 -11.23
CA PRO A 13 -12.44 -8.12 -12.63
C PRO A 13 -10.99 -7.78 -12.96
N MET A 14 -10.57 -8.08 -14.17
CA MET A 14 -9.20 -7.77 -14.62
C MET A 14 -8.89 -6.27 -14.54
N PRO A 15 -7.61 -5.88 -14.34
CA PRO A 15 -7.18 -4.48 -14.23
C PRO A 15 -7.72 -3.59 -15.35
N ALA A 16 -7.68 -4.06 -16.60
CA ALA A 16 -8.18 -3.30 -17.76
C ALA A 16 -9.66 -2.90 -17.62
N ILE A 17 -10.48 -3.74 -16.99
CA ILE A 17 -11.90 -3.44 -16.73
C ILE A 17 -12.03 -2.48 -15.54
N ARG A 18 -11.27 -2.72 -14.46
CA ARG A 18 -11.35 -1.93 -13.23
C ARG A 18 -10.85 -0.50 -13.41
N TYR A 19 -9.85 -0.30 -14.26
CA TYR A 19 -9.19 1.00 -14.45
C TYR A 19 -9.65 1.73 -15.72
N GLY A 20 -10.32 1.05 -16.66
CA GLY A 20 -10.65 1.60 -17.98
C GLY A 20 -11.54 2.84 -17.97
N GLU A 21 -12.34 3.03 -16.93
CA GLU A 21 -13.24 4.20 -16.78
C GLU A 21 -12.87 5.10 -15.58
N ARG A 22 -11.77 4.81 -14.89
CA ARG A 22 -11.37 5.61 -13.74
C ARG A 22 -10.87 6.97 -14.17
N GLN A 23 -11.39 8.00 -13.50
CA GLN A 23 -10.98 9.39 -13.67
C GLN A 23 -10.83 10.04 -12.30
N GLY A 24 -10.02 11.09 -12.22
CA GLY A 24 -9.85 11.89 -11.02
C GLY A 24 -8.59 11.50 -10.22
N GLN A 25 -8.63 11.77 -8.92
CA GLN A 25 -7.48 11.50 -8.03
C GLN A 25 -7.24 10.00 -7.89
N LEU A 26 -5.96 9.62 -7.90
CA LEU A 26 -5.56 8.24 -7.63
C LEU A 26 -5.96 7.81 -6.22
N GLN A 27 -6.26 6.55 -6.08
CA GLN A 27 -6.72 5.90 -4.85
C GLN A 27 -5.61 5.02 -4.29
N VAL A 28 -5.09 5.41 -3.14
CA VAL A 28 -3.97 4.70 -2.48
C VAL A 28 -4.46 3.99 -1.24
N LEU A 29 -4.24 2.68 -1.22
CA LEU A 29 -4.49 1.82 -0.08
C LEU A 29 -3.19 1.52 0.66
N VAL A 30 -3.14 1.82 1.94
CA VAL A 30 -2.00 1.51 2.81
C VAL A 30 -2.38 0.38 3.76
N LEU A 31 -1.61 -0.70 3.76
CA LEU A 31 -1.87 -1.88 4.58
C LEU A 31 -0.76 -2.09 5.62
N GLY A 32 -1.05 -1.76 6.87
CA GLY A 32 -0.20 -2.07 8.01
C GLY A 32 -0.41 -3.49 8.56
N GLY A 33 -1.46 -4.18 8.09
CA GLY A 33 -1.88 -5.47 8.64
C GLY A 33 -2.65 -5.33 9.96
N SER A 34 -3.20 -6.44 10.46
CA SER A 34 -4.06 -6.46 11.66
C SER A 34 -3.34 -6.02 12.94
N LEU A 35 -2.04 -6.25 13.03
CA LEU A 35 -1.20 -5.83 14.15
C LEU A 35 -0.66 -4.41 13.98
N GLY A 36 -0.78 -3.85 12.78
CA GLY A 36 -0.24 -2.55 12.40
C GLY A 36 1.24 -2.60 12.07
N ALA A 37 1.68 -1.66 11.26
CA ALA A 37 3.08 -1.44 10.94
C ALA A 37 3.46 -0.01 11.37
N VAL A 38 3.91 0.14 12.61
CA VAL A 38 4.19 1.46 13.23
C VAL A 38 5.06 2.34 12.32
N ALA A 39 6.09 1.75 11.70
CA ALA A 39 6.96 2.48 10.79
C ALA A 39 6.20 3.00 9.55
N LEU A 40 5.28 2.22 8.97
CA LEU A 40 4.46 2.68 7.84
C LEU A 40 3.44 3.73 8.29
N ASN A 41 2.84 3.54 9.47
CA ASN A 41 1.87 4.48 10.04
C ASN A 41 2.47 5.88 10.29
N GLN A 42 3.79 5.98 10.33
CA GLN A 42 4.54 7.22 10.51
C GLN A 42 5.10 7.75 9.19
N LEU A 43 5.84 6.90 8.46
CA LEU A 43 6.51 7.27 7.21
C LEU A 43 5.51 7.71 6.12
N VAL A 44 4.40 6.98 5.96
CA VAL A 44 3.47 7.24 4.85
C VAL A 44 2.75 8.58 4.98
N PRO A 45 2.17 8.94 6.14
CA PRO A 45 1.59 10.28 6.32
C PRO A 45 2.60 11.41 6.10
N GLU A 46 3.83 11.25 6.61
CA GLU A 46 4.90 12.24 6.46
C GLU A 46 5.28 12.42 4.98
N ALA A 47 5.41 11.34 4.23
CA ALA A 47 5.71 11.40 2.80
C ALA A 47 4.58 12.06 1.99
N PHE A 48 3.31 11.78 2.30
CA PHE A 48 2.18 12.46 1.66
C PHE A 48 2.10 13.95 2.03
N ALA A 49 2.57 14.32 3.22
CA ALA A 49 2.62 15.73 3.62
C ALA A 49 3.60 16.56 2.78
N GLU A 50 4.67 15.94 2.26
CA GLU A 50 5.63 16.59 1.34
C GLU A 50 5.08 16.81 -0.08
N LEU A 51 3.94 16.20 -0.43
CA LEU A 51 3.27 16.44 -1.71
C LEU A 51 2.44 17.72 -1.65
N GLU A 52 2.39 18.44 -2.77
CA GLU A 52 1.45 19.55 -2.92
C GLU A 52 0.01 19.09 -2.64
N PRO A 53 -0.80 19.84 -1.88
CA PRO A 53 -2.14 19.41 -1.50
C PRO A 53 -3.02 18.97 -2.67
N ALA A 54 -2.91 19.63 -3.82
CA ALA A 54 -3.67 19.32 -5.03
C ALA A 54 -3.20 18.01 -5.72
N ALA A 55 -1.98 17.55 -5.43
CA ALA A 55 -1.40 16.32 -5.99
C ALA A 55 -1.58 15.10 -5.07
N ARG A 56 -2.17 15.28 -3.90
CA ARG A 56 -2.37 14.18 -2.95
C ARG A 56 -3.48 13.25 -3.44
N PRO A 57 -3.29 11.92 -3.31
CA PRO A 57 -4.30 10.94 -3.66
C PRO A 57 -5.42 10.88 -2.61
N ILE A 58 -6.47 10.12 -2.91
CA ILE A 58 -7.42 9.67 -1.90
C ILE A 58 -6.79 8.51 -1.15
N ILE A 59 -6.69 8.61 0.18
CA ILE A 59 -5.94 7.66 1.02
C ILE A 59 -6.90 6.87 1.90
N ARG A 60 -6.78 5.54 1.87
CA ARG A 60 -7.29 4.63 2.90
C ARG A 60 -6.13 3.93 3.56
N HIS A 61 -6.08 3.91 4.89
CA HIS A 61 -4.96 3.36 5.64
C HIS A 61 -5.43 2.41 6.75
N GLN A 62 -5.20 1.12 6.57
CA GLN A 62 -5.35 0.15 7.64
C GLN A 62 -4.14 0.21 8.58
N ALA A 63 -4.30 0.87 9.71
CA ALA A 63 -3.22 1.15 10.65
C ALA A 63 -3.06 0.09 11.77
N GLY A 64 -3.99 -0.86 11.85
CA GLY A 64 -4.06 -1.85 12.95
C GLY A 64 -4.88 -1.36 14.14
N ARG A 65 -5.58 -2.28 14.81
CA ARG A 65 -6.53 -1.95 15.89
C ARG A 65 -5.94 -1.11 17.02
N LYS A 66 -4.68 -1.36 17.37
CA LYS A 66 -4.00 -0.65 18.47
C LYS A 66 -3.42 0.71 18.05
N HIS A 67 -3.28 0.97 16.77
CA HIS A 67 -2.53 2.11 16.25
C HIS A 67 -3.39 3.08 15.42
N ALA A 68 -4.64 2.74 15.13
CA ALA A 68 -5.51 3.55 14.28
C ALA A 68 -5.68 4.99 14.80
N ALA A 69 -5.98 5.17 16.07
CA ALA A 69 -6.15 6.50 16.66
C ALA A 69 -4.87 7.35 16.60
N ASN A 70 -3.70 6.72 16.78
CA ASN A 70 -2.42 7.41 16.65
C ASN A 70 -2.12 7.79 15.19
N ALA A 71 -2.38 6.89 14.25
CA ALA A 71 -2.19 7.17 12.83
C ALA A 71 -3.12 8.29 12.34
N GLU A 72 -4.38 8.31 12.79
CA GLU A 72 -5.33 9.38 12.50
C GLU A 72 -4.83 10.74 13.03
N ALA A 73 -4.31 10.77 14.27
CA ALA A 73 -3.72 11.97 14.85
C ALA A 73 -2.49 12.47 14.06
N VAL A 74 -1.66 11.56 13.54
CA VAL A 74 -0.52 11.92 12.67
C VAL A 74 -1.00 12.56 11.38
N TYR A 75 -1.96 11.96 10.68
CA TYR A 75 -2.55 12.54 9.46
C TYR A 75 -3.15 13.92 9.71
N ALA A 76 -3.93 14.06 10.78
CA ALA A 76 -4.54 15.34 11.15
C ALA A 76 -3.49 16.43 11.46
N LYS A 77 -2.45 16.08 12.23
CA LYS A 77 -1.35 17.01 12.54
C LYS A 77 -0.61 17.50 11.31
N LEU A 78 -0.46 16.65 10.30
CA LEU A 78 0.23 16.96 9.04
C LEU A 78 -0.69 17.63 8.00
N GLY A 79 -1.97 17.80 8.28
CA GLY A 79 -2.93 18.36 7.34
C GLY A 79 -3.14 17.49 6.10
N VAL A 80 -2.99 16.16 6.23
CA VAL A 80 -3.23 15.18 5.17
C VAL A 80 -4.55 14.48 5.43
N GLN A 81 -5.47 14.52 4.46
CA GLN A 81 -6.74 13.83 4.57
C GLN A 81 -6.57 12.34 4.26
N ALA A 82 -7.02 11.48 5.15
CA ALA A 82 -7.02 10.03 4.98
C ALA A 82 -8.18 9.39 5.74
N THR A 83 -8.70 8.29 5.21
CA THR A 83 -9.60 7.40 5.96
C THR A 83 -8.76 6.35 6.67
N VAL A 84 -8.61 6.48 7.98
CA VAL A 84 -7.84 5.53 8.79
C VAL A 84 -8.76 4.43 9.31
N LEU A 85 -8.40 3.19 9.05
CA LEU A 85 -9.16 2.00 9.41
C LEU A 85 -8.37 1.14 10.42
N PRO A 86 -8.97 0.71 11.52
CA PRO A 86 -8.31 -0.21 12.45
C PRO A 86 -8.14 -1.61 11.85
N PHE A 87 -9.08 -2.01 11.01
CA PHE A 87 -9.10 -3.30 10.34
C PHE A 87 -9.95 -3.20 9.06
N ILE A 88 -9.71 -4.09 8.10
CA ILE A 88 -10.47 -4.21 6.85
C ILE A 88 -11.08 -5.62 6.82
N ASP A 89 -12.38 -5.70 6.79
CA ASP A 89 -13.11 -6.96 6.68
C ASP A 89 -13.21 -7.44 5.22
N ASP A 90 -13.50 -6.53 4.30
CA ASP A 90 -13.64 -6.79 2.87
C ASP A 90 -12.38 -6.31 2.10
N MET A 91 -11.36 -7.14 2.09
CA MET A 91 -10.12 -6.87 1.35
C MET A 91 -10.34 -6.87 -0.17
N ALA A 92 -11.30 -7.64 -0.70
CA ALA A 92 -11.58 -7.68 -2.12
C ALA A 92 -12.11 -6.31 -2.60
N ALA A 93 -13.04 -5.71 -1.85
CA ALA A 93 -13.53 -4.36 -2.15
C ALA A 93 -12.42 -3.31 -2.08
N GLU A 94 -11.52 -3.40 -1.09
CA GLU A 94 -10.40 -2.45 -0.97
C GLU A 94 -9.37 -2.61 -2.08
N TYR A 95 -9.02 -3.84 -2.49
CA TYR A 95 -8.17 -4.07 -3.64
C TYR A 95 -8.84 -3.62 -4.96
N ALA A 96 -10.14 -3.82 -5.10
CA ALA A 96 -10.88 -3.34 -6.25
C ALA A 96 -10.91 -1.80 -6.31
N TRP A 97 -10.94 -1.14 -5.17
CA TRP A 97 -10.92 0.31 -5.04
C TRP A 97 -9.54 0.91 -5.36
N ALA A 98 -8.44 0.27 -4.93
CA ALA A 98 -7.11 0.84 -5.00
C ALA A 98 -6.54 0.92 -6.42
N ASP A 99 -5.84 2.01 -6.73
CA ASP A 99 -4.95 2.13 -7.89
C ASP A 99 -3.53 1.70 -7.52
N VAL A 100 -3.11 1.99 -6.28
CA VAL A 100 -1.80 1.64 -5.74
C VAL A 100 -1.96 1.12 -4.31
N VAL A 101 -1.22 0.06 -3.98
CA VAL A 101 -1.17 -0.50 -2.63
C VAL A 101 0.22 -0.33 -2.04
N ILE A 102 0.33 0.28 -0.85
CA ILE A 102 1.57 0.39 -0.08
C ILE A 102 1.47 -0.58 1.10
N CYS A 103 2.36 -1.55 1.19
CA CYS A 103 2.25 -2.58 2.23
C CYS A 103 3.56 -3.30 2.54
N ARG A 104 3.50 -4.19 3.55
CA ARG A 104 4.49 -5.22 3.78
C ARG A 104 4.36 -6.35 2.76
N SER A 105 5.44 -7.10 2.54
CA SER A 105 5.51 -8.19 1.55
C SER A 105 5.37 -9.58 2.16
N GLY A 106 4.35 -9.78 2.99
CA GLY A 106 3.97 -11.11 3.45
C GLY A 106 3.55 -11.99 2.26
N ALA A 107 3.78 -13.31 2.34
CA ALA A 107 3.55 -14.22 1.23
C ALA A 107 2.09 -14.20 0.72
N LEU A 108 1.12 -14.18 1.61
CA LEU A 108 -0.30 -14.09 1.23
C LEU A 108 -0.62 -12.76 0.55
N THR A 109 -0.13 -11.64 1.09
CA THR A 109 -0.34 -10.32 0.50
C THR A 109 0.23 -10.22 -0.91
N VAL A 110 1.46 -10.71 -1.12
CA VAL A 110 2.10 -10.72 -2.46
C VAL A 110 1.31 -11.57 -3.44
N SER A 111 0.80 -12.73 -3.01
CA SER A 111 -0.04 -13.60 -3.84
C SER A 111 -1.38 -12.94 -4.20
N GLU A 112 -2.01 -12.24 -3.26
CA GLU A 112 -3.23 -11.47 -3.49
C GLU A 112 -2.99 -10.32 -4.47
N LEU A 113 -1.93 -9.53 -4.28
CA LEU A 113 -1.56 -8.43 -5.18
C LEU A 113 -1.30 -8.92 -6.61
N ALA A 114 -0.62 -10.06 -6.76
CA ALA A 114 -0.38 -10.69 -8.05
C ALA A 114 -1.69 -11.12 -8.73
N ALA A 115 -2.61 -11.73 -7.98
CA ALA A 115 -3.90 -12.16 -8.50
C ALA A 115 -4.80 -10.99 -8.91
N VAL A 116 -4.77 -9.91 -8.14
CA VAL A 116 -5.54 -8.69 -8.41
C VAL A 116 -4.92 -7.88 -9.58
N GLY A 117 -3.61 -7.94 -9.77
CA GLY A 117 -2.90 -7.10 -10.74
C GLY A 117 -2.94 -5.62 -10.39
N VAL A 118 -2.80 -5.26 -9.12
CA VAL A 118 -2.73 -3.88 -8.67
C VAL A 118 -1.28 -3.44 -8.49
N ALA A 119 -0.95 -2.22 -8.92
CA ALA A 119 0.37 -1.64 -8.72
C ALA A 119 0.69 -1.55 -7.23
N SER A 120 1.92 -1.87 -6.83
CA SER A 120 2.25 -1.90 -5.41
C SER A 120 3.62 -1.34 -5.08
N VAL A 121 3.73 -0.79 -3.86
CA VAL A 121 4.97 -0.39 -3.22
C VAL A 121 5.18 -1.30 -2.01
N LEU A 122 6.18 -2.14 -2.09
CA LEU A 122 6.47 -3.17 -1.11
C LEU A 122 7.62 -2.73 -0.19
N ILE A 123 7.35 -2.72 1.11
CA ILE A 123 8.33 -2.36 2.14
C ILE A 123 8.44 -3.56 3.09
N PRO A 124 9.39 -4.48 2.85
CA PRO A 124 9.58 -5.66 3.67
C PRO A 124 9.76 -5.33 5.16
N PHE A 125 9.26 -6.20 6.02
CA PHE A 125 9.50 -6.09 7.45
C PHE A 125 10.95 -6.42 7.77
N PRO A 126 11.74 -5.50 8.39
CA PRO A 126 13.19 -5.64 8.53
C PRO A 126 13.65 -6.77 9.46
N HIS A 127 12.75 -7.26 10.31
CA HIS A 127 13.03 -8.35 11.26
C HIS A 127 12.34 -9.67 10.87
N ALA A 128 11.99 -9.82 9.58
CA ALA A 128 11.47 -11.09 9.08
C ALA A 128 12.56 -12.16 9.14
N VAL A 129 12.21 -13.35 9.64
CA VAL A 129 13.14 -14.48 9.71
C VAL A 129 13.66 -14.77 8.29
N ASP A 130 14.98 -14.95 8.15
CA ASP A 130 15.66 -15.25 6.88
C ASP A 130 15.33 -14.29 5.71
N ASP A 131 14.93 -13.04 6.04
CA ASP A 131 14.58 -12.01 5.04
C ASP A 131 13.55 -12.47 3.98
N HIS A 132 12.67 -13.41 4.34
CA HIS A 132 11.70 -13.99 3.40
C HIS A 132 10.77 -12.94 2.79
N GLN A 133 10.51 -11.80 3.47
CA GLN A 133 9.68 -10.74 2.90
C GLN A 133 10.35 -10.03 1.72
N THR A 134 11.66 -9.84 1.74
CA THR A 134 12.38 -9.31 0.56
C THR A 134 12.30 -10.30 -0.60
N ALA A 135 12.48 -11.60 -0.35
CA ALA A 135 12.33 -12.62 -1.38
C ALA A 135 10.91 -12.63 -1.99
N ASN A 136 9.87 -12.51 -1.15
CA ASN A 136 8.49 -12.39 -1.63
C ASN A 136 8.28 -11.14 -2.49
N ALA A 137 8.82 -9.99 -2.06
CA ALA A 137 8.67 -8.73 -2.77
C ALA A 137 9.32 -8.78 -4.16
N ARG A 138 10.46 -9.45 -4.30
CA ARG A 138 11.14 -9.63 -5.59
C ARG A 138 10.29 -10.33 -6.63
N PHE A 139 9.40 -11.20 -6.23
CA PHE A 139 8.50 -11.87 -7.16
C PHE A 139 7.67 -10.88 -8.00
N LEU A 140 7.24 -9.76 -7.42
CA LEU A 140 6.52 -8.70 -8.14
C LEU A 140 7.45 -7.63 -8.70
N SER A 141 8.50 -7.23 -7.95
CA SER A 141 9.39 -6.16 -8.39
C SER A 141 10.24 -6.56 -9.60
N ASP A 142 10.73 -7.81 -9.66
CA ASP A 142 11.51 -8.31 -10.79
C ASP A 142 10.66 -8.46 -12.06
N ALA A 143 9.33 -8.62 -11.90
CA ALA A 143 8.36 -8.61 -12.98
C ALA A 143 7.90 -7.19 -13.38
N GLY A 144 8.41 -6.13 -12.73
CA GLY A 144 8.01 -4.75 -12.96
C GLY A 144 6.61 -4.38 -12.46
N ALA A 145 6.00 -5.25 -11.63
CA ALA A 145 4.65 -5.04 -11.07
C ALA A 145 4.63 -4.31 -9.73
N ALA A 146 5.80 -4.12 -9.10
CA ALA A 146 5.92 -3.42 -7.83
C ALA A 146 7.25 -2.65 -7.72
N LEU A 147 7.24 -1.64 -6.86
CA LEU A 147 8.46 -1.02 -6.36
C LEU A 147 8.83 -1.67 -5.02
N LEU A 148 10.10 -1.95 -4.81
CA LEU A 148 10.64 -2.54 -3.59
C LEU A 148 11.57 -1.56 -2.89
N PHE A 149 11.28 -1.27 -1.63
CA PHE A 149 12.14 -0.45 -0.77
C PHE A 149 12.47 -1.16 0.53
N GLN A 150 13.74 -1.16 0.89
CA GLN A 150 14.14 -1.61 2.22
C GLN A 150 13.85 -0.51 3.24
N GLN A 151 13.16 -0.85 4.33
CA GLN A 151 12.76 0.15 5.34
C GLN A 151 13.94 0.94 5.90
N LYS A 152 15.11 0.29 6.09
CA LYS A 152 16.32 0.92 6.64
C LYS A 152 16.92 2.02 5.75
N ASP A 153 16.66 1.94 4.45
CA ASP A 153 17.22 2.83 3.44
C ASP A 153 16.20 3.91 3.01
N LEU A 154 14.96 3.83 3.53
CA LEU A 154 13.86 4.67 3.12
C LEU A 154 13.73 5.90 4.02
N THR A 155 13.99 7.07 3.44
CA THR A 155 13.71 8.36 4.07
C THR A 155 12.36 8.93 3.62
N VAL A 156 11.78 9.83 4.42
CA VAL A 156 10.51 10.51 4.07
C VAL A 156 10.62 11.18 2.71
N SER A 157 11.65 11.99 2.47
CA SER A 157 11.81 12.74 1.23
C SER A 157 12.07 11.84 0.01
N ALA A 158 12.84 10.75 0.15
CA ALA A 158 13.05 9.78 -0.93
C ALA A 158 11.73 9.08 -1.27
N PHE A 159 10.94 8.73 -0.26
CA PHE A 159 9.64 8.10 -0.47
C PHE A 159 8.62 9.07 -1.08
N ALA A 160 8.60 10.33 -0.63
CA ALA A 160 7.77 11.38 -1.22
C ALA A 160 8.10 11.62 -2.69
N ALA A 161 9.39 11.63 -3.07
CA ALA A 161 9.80 11.74 -4.47
C ALA A 161 9.26 10.57 -5.31
N THR A 162 9.39 9.35 -4.81
CA THR A 162 8.84 8.16 -5.48
C THR A 162 7.32 8.23 -5.63
N LEU A 163 6.61 8.65 -4.57
CA LEU A 163 5.17 8.81 -4.63
C LEU A 163 4.76 9.87 -5.64
N ARG A 164 5.48 10.98 -5.71
CA ARG A 164 5.23 12.04 -6.71
C ARG A 164 5.33 11.50 -8.12
N ASP A 165 6.41 10.77 -8.42
CA ASP A 165 6.61 10.17 -9.74
C ASP A 165 5.54 9.13 -10.07
N LEU A 166 5.16 8.30 -9.10
CA LEU A 166 4.13 7.27 -9.26
C LEU A 166 2.75 7.86 -9.51
N LEU A 167 2.40 8.93 -8.80
CA LEU A 167 1.09 9.58 -8.87
C LEU A 167 0.93 10.54 -10.06
N GLN A 168 2.02 10.88 -10.77
CA GLN A 168 2.00 11.73 -11.97
C GLN A 168 2.01 10.93 -13.28
N ARG A 169 2.10 9.60 -13.23
CA ARG A 169 2.06 8.76 -14.45
C ARG A 169 0.62 8.71 -14.96
N GLU A 170 0.44 9.29 -16.15
CA GLU A 170 -0.76 9.15 -16.98
C GLU A 170 -0.93 7.71 -17.49
#